data_6c96e96cd2a6749bbff87da8734088d8
#
_entry.id   6c96e96cd2a6749bbff87da8734088d8
#
_cell.length_a   1.000
_cell.length_b   1.000
_cell.length_c   1.000
_cell.angle_alpha   90.00
_cell.angle_beta   90.00
_cell.angle_gamma   90.00
#
_symmetry.space_group_name_H-M   'P 1'
#
loop_
_entity.id
_entity.type
_entity.pdbx_description
1 polymer ?
#
loop_
_entity_poly.entity_id
_entity_poly.type
_entity_poly.pdbx_seq_one_letter_code
_entity_poly.pdbx_strand_id
1 'polypeptide(L)'
;MSETELNSPGSTKPYLVRAIHEWCTDNGLTPYLAVSVTDQVRVPAEHVRQGEIVLNVGVLATDKLIIDNDAVSFQARFSGRVHQIFIPMDNIVAIYAKETGNGMARRGNEIRKY
;
A
#
# COMPACT_ATOMS: atom_id res chain seq x y z
N MET A 1 5.73 -30.74 3.78
CA MET A 1 5.42 -29.76 2.74
C MET A 1 5.34 -30.44 1.41
N SER A 2 4.28 -30.20 0.67
CA SER A 2 4.10 -30.81 -0.64
C SER A 2 4.97 -30.09 -1.68
N GLU A 3 5.19 -30.74 -2.82
CA GLU A 3 5.89 -30.10 -3.93
C GLU A 3 5.15 -28.86 -4.42
N THR A 4 3.82 -28.88 -4.36
CA THR A 4 3.00 -27.72 -4.74
C THR A 4 3.32 -26.52 -3.88
N GLU A 5 3.49 -26.72 -2.57
CA GLU A 5 3.88 -25.64 -1.66
C GLU A 5 5.27 -25.12 -1.97
N LEU A 6 6.21 -26.04 -2.23
CA LEU A 6 7.58 -25.67 -2.58
C LEU A 6 7.66 -24.86 -3.86
N ASN A 7 6.76 -25.15 -4.82
CA ASN A 7 6.77 -24.55 -6.14
C ASN A 7 5.71 -23.48 -6.32
N SER A 8 4.90 -23.23 -5.29
CA SER A 8 3.88 -22.18 -5.38
C SER A 8 4.54 -20.81 -5.44
N PRO A 9 4.17 -20.00 -6.41
CA PRO A 9 4.66 -18.63 -6.44
C PRO A 9 4.06 -17.84 -5.27
N GLY A 10 4.77 -16.82 -4.84
CA GLY A 10 4.23 -15.86 -3.92
C GLY A 10 3.12 -15.03 -4.59
N SER A 11 2.49 -14.17 -3.81
CA SER A 11 1.45 -13.26 -4.30
C SER A 11 2.02 -12.29 -5.32
N THR A 12 1.24 -11.97 -6.34
CA THR A 12 1.58 -10.91 -7.30
C THR A 12 1.38 -9.52 -6.72
N LYS A 13 0.66 -9.41 -5.61
CA LYS A 13 0.24 -8.13 -5.04
C LYS A 13 1.39 -7.14 -4.82
N PRO A 14 2.50 -7.52 -4.17
CA PRO A 14 3.58 -6.55 -3.94
C PRO A 14 4.21 -6.06 -5.24
N TYR A 15 4.25 -6.90 -6.26
CA TYR A 15 4.77 -6.51 -7.57
C TYR A 15 3.85 -5.49 -8.23
N LEU A 16 2.53 -5.69 -8.13
CA LEU A 16 1.55 -4.76 -8.68
C LEU A 16 1.55 -3.44 -7.92
N VAL A 17 1.70 -3.48 -6.60
CA VAL A 17 1.80 -2.27 -5.79
C VAL A 17 3.02 -1.45 -6.23
N ARG A 18 4.18 -2.09 -6.39
CA ARG A 18 5.38 -1.40 -6.87
C ARG A 18 5.19 -0.84 -8.27
N ALA A 19 4.55 -1.61 -9.15
CA ALA A 19 4.33 -1.16 -10.54
C ALA A 19 3.42 0.06 -10.60
N ILE A 20 2.33 0.07 -9.85
CA ILE A 20 1.42 1.21 -9.84
C ILE A 20 2.09 2.44 -9.21
N HIS A 21 2.86 2.23 -8.15
CA HIS A 21 3.62 3.31 -7.53
C HIS A 21 4.59 3.95 -8.52
N GLU A 22 5.33 3.13 -9.25
CA GLU A 22 6.27 3.59 -10.26
C GLU A 22 5.56 4.30 -11.41
N TRP A 23 4.46 3.74 -11.88
CA TRP A 23 3.64 4.35 -12.92
C TRP A 23 3.16 5.75 -12.50
N CYS A 24 2.67 5.90 -11.29
CA CYS A 24 2.26 7.20 -10.76
C CYS A 24 3.44 8.18 -10.77
N THR A 25 4.58 7.74 -10.26
CA THR A 25 5.77 8.58 -10.18
C THR A 25 6.21 9.04 -11.57
N ASP A 26 6.23 8.13 -12.53
CA ASP A 26 6.68 8.44 -13.90
C ASP A 26 5.74 9.40 -14.62
N ASN A 27 4.47 9.42 -14.22
CA ASN A 27 3.45 10.25 -14.87
C ASN A 27 3.06 11.49 -14.06
N GLY A 28 3.79 11.80 -13.00
CA GLY A 28 3.49 12.96 -12.17
C GLY A 28 2.17 12.85 -11.42
N LEU A 29 1.72 11.64 -11.16
CA LEU A 29 0.48 11.36 -10.43
C LEU A 29 0.80 11.02 -8.98
N THR A 30 -0.20 11.15 -8.12
CA THR A 30 -0.04 10.94 -6.68
C THR A 30 -0.58 9.56 -6.30
N PRO A 31 0.30 8.62 -5.88
CA PRO A 31 -0.18 7.30 -5.47
C PRO A 31 -0.82 7.36 -4.09
N TYR A 32 -2.05 6.93 -4.00
CA TYR A 32 -2.78 6.75 -2.75
C TYR A 32 -2.91 5.26 -2.45
N LEU A 33 -2.70 4.93 -1.18
CA LEU A 33 -2.75 3.56 -0.69
C LEU A 33 -3.93 3.44 0.28
N ALA A 34 -4.89 2.58 -0.04
CA ALA A 34 -6.02 2.28 0.84
C ALA A 34 -5.68 1.05 1.66
N VAL A 35 -5.86 1.14 2.96
CA VAL A 35 -5.41 0.14 3.92
C VAL A 35 -6.54 -0.25 4.86
N SER A 36 -6.74 -1.55 5.04
CA SER A 36 -7.61 -2.10 6.07
C SER A 36 -6.78 -2.21 7.35
N VAL A 37 -7.19 -1.50 8.40
CA VAL A 37 -6.39 -1.37 9.61
C VAL A 37 -6.72 -2.50 10.58
N THR A 38 -5.70 -3.23 10.96
CA THR A 38 -5.74 -4.22 12.02
C THR A 38 -4.62 -3.89 13.01
N ASP A 39 -4.50 -4.67 14.07
CA ASP A 39 -3.45 -4.46 15.06
C ASP A 39 -2.03 -4.73 14.53
N GLN A 40 -1.92 -5.25 13.30
CA GLN A 40 -0.64 -5.42 12.62
C GLN A 40 -0.19 -4.19 11.85
N VAL A 41 -1.08 -3.21 11.67
CA VAL A 41 -0.81 -1.99 10.91
C VAL A 41 -0.40 -0.89 11.89
N ARG A 42 0.68 -0.18 11.55
CA ARG A 42 1.15 0.96 12.34
C ARG A 42 0.90 2.24 11.57
N VAL A 43 -0.13 2.95 11.98
CA VAL A 43 -0.55 4.23 11.41
C VAL A 43 -1.09 5.09 12.55
N PRO A 44 -1.18 6.43 12.36
CA PRO A 44 -1.80 7.28 13.35
C PRO A 44 -3.29 6.95 13.50
N ALA A 45 -3.68 6.53 14.69
CA ALA A 45 -5.05 6.06 14.96
C ALA A 45 -6.09 7.15 14.71
N GLU A 46 -5.76 8.40 14.94
CA GLU A 46 -6.69 9.53 14.75
C GLU A 46 -7.09 9.75 13.29
N HIS A 47 -6.36 9.17 12.35
CA HIS A 47 -6.67 9.29 10.91
C HIS A 47 -7.41 8.07 10.37
N VAL A 48 -7.64 7.06 11.21
CA VAL A 48 -8.38 5.85 10.81
C VAL A 48 -9.87 6.14 10.86
N ARG A 49 -10.59 5.75 9.81
CA ARG A 49 -12.04 5.93 9.68
C ARG A 49 -12.69 4.60 9.32
N GLN A 50 -13.55 4.10 10.18
CA GLN A 50 -14.28 2.85 9.95
C GLN A 50 -13.35 1.69 9.59
N GLY A 51 -12.24 1.59 10.32
CA GLY A 51 -11.27 0.51 10.12
C GLY A 51 -10.38 0.67 8.89
N GLU A 52 -10.40 1.82 8.24
CA GLU A 52 -9.58 2.06 7.06
C GLU A 52 -8.82 3.38 7.15
N ILE A 53 -7.73 3.45 6.42
CA ILE A 53 -6.96 4.68 6.25
C ILE A 53 -6.49 4.76 4.80
N VAL A 54 -6.47 5.97 4.25
CA VAL A 54 -5.90 6.22 2.93
C VAL A 54 -4.67 7.10 3.10
N LEU A 55 -3.56 6.65 2.54
CA LEU A 55 -2.26 7.28 2.73
C LEU A 55 -1.69 7.74 1.39
N ASN A 56 -1.14 8.94 1.38
CA ASN A 56 -0.34 9.41 0.24
C ASN A 56 1.04 8.77 0.36
N VAL A 57 1.39 7.92 -0.59
CA VAL A 57 2.68 7.23 -0.62
C VAL A 57 3.58 7.75 -1.74
N GLY A 58 3.33 8.96 -2.20
CA GLY A 58 4.17 9.62 -3.19
C GLY A 58 5.56 9.95 -2.61
N VAL A 59 6.52 10.14 -3.52
CA VAL A 59 7.92 10.36 -3.12
C VAL A 59 8.11 11.64 -2.31
N LEU A 60 7.26 12.65 -2.53
CA LEU A 60 7.35 13.91 -1.79
C LEU A 60 6.65 13.85 -0.43
N ALA A 61 5.77 12.86 -0.23
CA ALA A 61 5.01 12.72 1.01
C ALA A 61 5.65 11.74 1.99
N THR A 62 6.63 10.97 1.55
CA THR A 62 7.23 9.90 2.35
C THR A 62 8.73 10.06 2.43
N ASP A 63 9.30 9.51 3.49
CA ASP A 63 10.74 9.36 3.66
C ASP A 63 11.06 7.90 3.90
N LYS A 64 12.15 7.43 3.32
CA LYS A 64 12.63 6.05 3.46
C LYS A 64 11.57 5.02 3.07
N LEU A 65 10.86 5.28 1.97
CA LEU A 65 9.83 4.38 1.47
C LEU A 65 10.45 3.06 0.99
N ILE A 66 9.93 1.96 1.52
CA ILE A 66 10.29 0.61 1.09
C ILE A 66 9.00 -0.15 0.80
N ILE A 67 8.91 -0.69 -0.41
CA ILE A 67 7.81 -1.55 -0.82
C ILE A 67 8.42 -2.91 -1.16
N ASP A 68 8.54 -3.77 -0.15
CA ASP A 68 9.05 -5.11 -0.38
C ASP A 68 7.90 -6.10 -0.54
N ASN A 69 8.21 -7.40 -0.57
CA ASN A 69 7.17 -8.40 -0.81
C ASN A 69 6.25 -8.61 0.39
N ASP A 70 6.66 -8.19 1.57
CA ASP A 70 5.92 -8.44 2.80
C ASP A 70 5.15 -7.22 3.29
N ALA A 71 5.67 -6.03 3.06
CA ALA A 71 5.10 -4.84 3.67
C ALA A 71 5.52 -3.56 2.92
N VAL A 72 4.77 -2.51 3.19
CA VAL A 72 5.13 -1.13 2.85
C VAL A 72 5.50 -0.41 4.15
N SER A 73 6.65 0.23 4.16
CA SER A 73 7.10 1.00 5.32
C SER A 73 7.67 2.32 4.90
N PHE A 74 7.48 3.34 5.72
CA PHE A 74 8.02 4.68 5.46
C PHE A 74 7.85 5.55 6.70
N GLN A 75 8.42 6.74 6.62
CA GLN A 75 8.17 7.81 7.59
C GLN A 75 7.36 8.90 6.90
N ALA A 76 6.43 9.49 7.62
CA ALA A 76 5.63 10.59 7.11
C ALA A 76 5.22 11.52 8.24
N ARG A 77 4.92 12.77 7.89
CA ARG A 77 4.43 13.75 8.86
C ARG A 77 2.90 13.76 8.86
N PHE A 78 2.35 13.65 10.06
CA PHE A 78 0.93 13.82 10.29
C PHE A 78 0.77 14.86 11.40
N SER A 79 0.08 15.96 11.10
CA SER A 79 -0.13 17.04 12.07
C SER A 79 1.20 17.55 12.66
N GLY A 80 2.22 17.68 11.83
CA GLY A 80 3.54 18.18 12.24
C GLY A 80 4.45 17.19 12.95
N ARG A 81 3.99 15.95 13.16
CA ARG A 81 4.77 14.90 13.84
C ARG A 81 5.19 13.84 12.85
N VAL A 82 6.42 13.33 13.03
CA VAL A 82 6.92 12.21 12.22
C VAL A 82 6.42 10.90 12.80
N HIS A 83 5.81 10.09 11.94
CA HIS A 83 5.32 8.75 12.30
C HIS A 83 6.01 7.69 11.47
N GLN A 84 6.33 6.58 12.10
CA GLN A 84 6.76 5.38 11.41
C GLN A 84 5.51 4.62 10.97
N ILE A 85 5.41 4.40 9.67
CA ILE A 85 4.26 3.70 9.06
C ILE A 85 4.71 2.31 8.65
N PHE A 86 3.91 1.32 8.99
CA PHE A 86 4.17 -0.07 8.61
C PHE A 86 2.86 -0.74 8.22
N ILE A 87 2.80 -1.29 7.02
CA ILE A 87 1.58 -1.87 6.46
C ILE A 87 1.92 -3.21 5.82
N PRO A 88 1.51 -4.33 6.42
CA PRO A 88 1.65 -5.63 5.77
C PRO A 88 0.90 -5.66 4.44
N MET A 89 1.42 -6.37 3.46
CA MET A 89 0.79 -6.48 2.14
C MET A 89 -0.66 -6.96 2.23
N ASP A 90 -0.96 -7.86 3.16
CA ASP A 90 -2.32 -8.37 3.33
C ASP A 90 -3.33 -7.30 3.73
N ASN A 91 -2.87 -6.20 4.28
CA ASN A 91 -3.72 -5.10 4.72
C ASN A 91 -3.93 -4.02 3.64
N ILE A 92 -3.24 -4.13 2.51
CA ILE A 92 -3.40 -3.20 1.41
C ILE A 92 -4.62 -3.62 0.60
N VAL A 93 -5.58 -2.70 0.49
CA VAL A 93 -6.83 -2.90 -0.24
C VAL A 93 -6.69 -2.41 -1.67
N ALA A 94 -6.03 -1.29 -1.87
CA ALA A 94 -5.90 -0.67 -3.19
C ALA A 94 -4.71 0.25 -3.23
N ILE A 95 -4.18 0.45 -4.43
CA ILE A 95 -3.27 1.54 -4.74
C ILE A 95 -3.75 2.18 -6.05
N TYR A 96 -3.83 3.50 -6.09
CA TYR A 96 -4.39 4.20 -7.23
C TYR A 96 -3.85 5.62 -7.32
N ALA A 97 -3.93 6.19 -8.51
CA ALA A 97 -3.61 7.59 -8.71
C ALA A 97 -4.77 8.46 -8.18
N LYS A 98 -4.47 9.36 -7.28
CA LYS A 98 -5.46 10.28 -6.72
C LYS A 98 -6.20 11.05 -7.82
N GLU A 99 -5.48 11.49 -8.85
CA GLU A 99 -5.99 12.36 -9.89
C GLU A 99 -6.95 11.66 -10.85
N THR A 100 -6.78 10.36 -11.06
CA THR A 100 -7.56 9.63 -12.08
C THR A 100 -8.35 8.46 -11.52
N GLY A 101 -7.98 7.96 -10.35
CA GLY A 101 -8.55 6.75 -9.78
C GLY A 101 -8.05 5.46 -10.39
N ASN A 102 -7.19 5.54 -11.42
CA ASN A 102 -6.65 4.33 -12.05
C ASN A 102 -5.63 3.67 -11.15
N GLY A 103 -5.70 2.35 -11.07
CA GLY A 103 -4.80 1.59 -10.23
C GLY A 103 -5.23 0.15 -10.09
N MET A 104 -5.06 -0.38 -8.90
CA MET A 104 -5.33 -1.78 -8.57
C MET A 104 -6.02 -1.84 -7.22
N ALA A 105 -7.06 -2.67 -7.12
CA ALA A 105 -7.73 -2.93 -5.86
C ALA A 105 -7.94 -4.43 -5.68
N ARG A 106 -7.95 -4.84 -4.42
CA ARG A 106 -8.29 -6.20 -4.05
C ARG A 106 -9.72 -6.23 -3.53
N ARG A 107 -10.51 -7.18 -4.02
CA ARG A 107 -11.86 -7.40 -3.56
C ARG A 107 -12.02 -8.88 -3.24
N GLY A 108 -12.14 -9.19 -1.97
CA GLY A 108 -12.10 -10.58 -1.55
C GLY A 108 -10.75 -11.19 -1.89
N ASN A 109 -10.74 -12.27 -2.68
CA ASN A 109 -9.53 -12.92 -3.16
C ASN A 109 -9.11 -12.47 -4.55
N GLU A 110 -9.81 -11.52 -5.14
CA GLU A 110 -9.53 -11.03 -6.48
C GLU A 110 -8.80 -9.71 -6.45
N ILE A 111 -7.90 -9.52 -7.41
CA ILE A 111 -7.27 -8.24 -7.65
C ILE A 111 -7.96 -7.62 -8.85
N ARG A 112 -8.49 -6.41 -8.66
CA ARG A 112 -9.19 -5.71 -9.71
C ARG A 112 -8.39 -4.49 -10.15
N LYS A 113 -8.47 -4.24 -11.44
CA LYS A 113 -7.91 -3.05 -12.04
C LYS A 113 -8.98 -1.95 -12.07
N TYR A 114 -8.61 -0.77 -11.65
CA TYR A 114 -9.46 0.40 -11.77
C TYR A 114 -9.34 1.04 -13.14
#